data_b1897e35012ce2b8bc45d65c0aa2ccdc
#
_entry.id   b1897e35012ce2b8bc45d65c0aa2ccdc
#
_cell.length_a   1.000
_cell.length_b   1.000
_cell.length_c   1.000
_cell.angle_alpha   90.00
_cell.angle_beta   90.00
_cell.angle_gamma   90.00
#
_symmetry.space_group_name_H-M   'P 1'
#
loop_
_entity.id
_entity.type
_entity.pdbx_description
1 polymer ?
#
loop_
_entity_poly.entity_id
_entity_poly.type
_entity_poly.pdbx_seq_one_letter_code
_entity_poly.pdbx_strand_id
1 'polypeptide(L)'
;YLQNGFSETGFFNEVVHYRRNFVESVHSIRRQSEGVYALLHFLNYERLQGRKHPEWEKRIKSMLDMFLRLQNKDGSFPRKFKDDFSIVDKSGGSTPSATLPLVMGYKYFKDKRYLASAKHTVEYLEKELISKSDYFSSTLDANCEDKEASLYASTAAYYLALATKGAERAHYAGLARKAAYFALSWYYTWDVPFAPGQMLGDLGLKTRGWGNVSVENNHIDVFIFDFADVLNWLAKEYNEKRFSDFSQVISTSMRQLLPYEGHRCGIAKTGYYPEVVQHTNWDYGKNGKGYYNDIFAPGWTVASLWELFSPGRAEKFLKK
;
A
#
# COMPACT_ATOMS: atom_id res chain seq x y z
N TYR A 1 -19.10 9.71 7.60
CA TYR A 1 -17.84 9.12 8.08
C TYR A 1 -16.75 10.18 8.24
N LEU A 2 -16.47 10.97 7.21
CA LEU A 2 -15.38 11.98 7.23
C LEU A 2 -15.55 13.05 8.33
N GLN A 3 -16.76 13.40 8.73
CA GLN A 3 -17.01 14.37 9.80
C GLN A 3 -16.76 13.79 11.20
N ASN A 4 -17.02 12.50 11.39
CA ASN A 4 -17.00 11.83 12.69
C ASN A 4 -15.90 10.74 12.80
N GLY A 5 -15.11 10.59 11.77
CA GLY A 5 -14.09 9.53 11.67
C GLY A 5 -12.75 9.88 12.29
N PHE A 6 -12.68 10.95 13.12
CA PHE A 6 -11.44 11.40 13.75
C PHE A 6 -11.52 11.29 15.26
N SER A 7 -10.39 10.97 15.88
CA SER A 7 -10.20 11.09 17.33
C SER A 7 -10.19 12.56 17.76
N GLU A 8 -10.26 12.81 19.07
CA GLU A 8 -10.20 14.16 19.64
C GLU A 8 -8.90 14.89 19.28
N THR A 9 -7.81 14.16 19.14
CA THR A 9 -6.50 14.69 18.73
C THR A 9 -6.38 14.91 17.22
N GLY A 10 -7.31 14.39 16.44
CA GLY A 10 -7.40 14.58 14.99
C GLY A 10 -6.81 13.47 14.13
N PHE A 11 -6.45 12.32 14.71
CA PHE A 11 -6.14 11.11 13.96
C PHE A 11 -7.40 10.43 13.43
N PHE A 12 -7.27 9.63 12.37
CA PHE A 12 -8.38 8.79 11.93
C PHE A 12 -8.69 7.71 12.97
N ASN A 13 -9.96 7.50 13.27
CA ASN A 13 -10.41 6.35 14.03
C ASN A 13 -10.27 5.09 13.17
N GLU A 14 -9.35 4.21 13.52
CA GLU A 14 -9.03 3.02 12.72
C GLU A 14 -10.00 1.87 12.97
N VAL A 15 -10.38 1.67 14.23
CA VAL A 15 -11.29 0.61 14.65
C VAL A 15 -12.42 1.17 15.50
N VAL A 16 -13.65 0.97 15.04
CA VAL A 16 -14.86 1.42 15.72
C VAL A 16 -15.77 0.22 15.99
N HIS A 17 -15.99 -0.11 17.23
CA HIS A 17 -16.86 -1.19 17.67
C HIS A 17 -18.27 -0.67 17.93
N TYR A 18 -19.08 -0.55 16.90
CA TYR A 18 -20.45 0.00 17.01
C TYR A 18 -21.33 -0.70 18.05
N ARG A 19 -21.24 -2.03 18.16
CA ARG A 19 -22.03 -2.79 19.14
C ARG A 19 -21.59 -2.57 20.59
N ARG A 20 -20.35 -2.15 20.80
CA ARG A 20 -19.78 -1.89 22.14
C ARG A 20 -19.66 -0.41 22.44
N ASN A 21 -20.05 0.44 21.50
CA ASN A 21 -19.85 1.89 21.57
C ASN A 21 -18.41 2.27 21.98
N PHE A 22 -17.43 1.63 21.35
CA PHE A 22 -16.01 1.75 21.67
C PHE A 22 -15.20 2.06 20.42
N VAL A 23 -14.27 2.97 20.57
CA VAL A 23 -13.27 3.34 19.53
C VAL A 23 -11.89 3.03 20.10
N GLU A 24 -11.07 2.30 19.36
CA GLU A 24 -9.69 2.04 19.78
C GLU A 24 -8.85 3.32 19.68
N SER A 25 -8.10 3.60 20.74
CA SER A 25 -7.18 4.76 20.83
C SER A 25 -5.76 4.47 20.30
N VAL A 26 -5.57 3.31 19.70
CA VAL A 26 -4.27 2.93 19.09
C VAL A 26 -4.35 3.15 17.59
N HIS A 27 -3.37 3.88 17.07
CA HIS A 27 -3.23 4.22 15.67
C HIS A 27 -2.00 3.54 15.07
N SER A 28 -2.05 3.23 13.77
CA SER A 28 -0.89 2.79 13.02
C SER A 28 -0.44 3.85 12.03
N ILE A 29 0.86 4.07 11.91
CA ILE A 29 1.39 5.05 10.94
C ILE A 29 0.94 4.72 9.52
N ARG A 30 0.82 3.44 9.17
CA ARG A 30 0.35 2.99 7.86
C ARG A 30 -1.06 3.49 7.56
N ARG A 31 -2.06 3.15 8.41
CA ARG A 31 -3.46 3.53 8.16
C ARG A 31 -3.67 5.04 8.20
N GLN A 32 -2.97 5.73 9.08
CA GLN A 32 -3.00 7.19 9.10
C GLN A 32 -2.42 7.76 7.80
N SER A 33 -1.33 7.21 7.31
CA SER A 33 -0.70 7.62 6.04
C SER A 33 -1.60 7.38 4.84
N GLU A 34 -2.24 6.23 4.76
CA GLU A 34 -3.17 5.87 3.68
C GLU A 34 -4.39 6.82 3.66
N GLY A 35 -4.93 7.16 4.83
CA GLY A 35 -6.00 8.14 4.95
C GLY A 35 -5.59 9.54 4.46
N VAL A 36 -4.43 10.02 4.85
CA VAL A 36 -3.89 11.31 4.39
C VAL A 36 -3.61 11.29 2.88
N TYR A 37 -3.03 10.21 2.37
CA TYR A 37 -2.80 9.98 0.96
C TYR A 37 -4.10 10.09 0.14
N ALA A 38 -5.14 9.38 0.56
CA ALA A 38 -6.43 9.38 -0.12
C ALA A 38 -7.08 10.78 -0.11
N LEU A 39 -7.06 11.48 1.03
CA LEU A 39 -7.60 12.83 1.13
C LEU A 39 -6.81 13.86 0.34
N LEU A 40 -5.49 13.76 0.23
CA LEU A 40 -4.70 14.65 -0.63
C LEU A 40 -5.06 14.47 -2.11
N HIS A 41 -5.30 13.24 -2.57
CA HIS A 41 -5.80 13.01 -3.92
C HIS A 41 -7.18 13.64 -4.13
N PHE A 42 -8.10 13.47 -3.17
CA PHE A 42 -9.42 14.09 -3.19
C PHE A 42 -9.34 15.62 -3.24
N LEU A 43 -8.59 16.24 -2.33
CA LEU A 43 -8.42 17.69 -2.27
C LEU A 43 -7.80 18.26 -3.55
N ASN A 44 -6.82 17.55 -4.13
CA ASN A 44 -6.23 17.95 -5.39
C ASN A 44 -7.23 17.88 -6.55
N TYR A 45 -8.05 16.82 -6.60
CA TYR A 45 -9.12 16.70 -7.58
C TYR A 45 -10.13 17.83 -7.43
N GLU A 46 -10.63 18.09 -6.22
CA GLU A 46 -11.59 19.16 -5.94
C GLU A 46 -11.03 20.54 -6.31
N ARG A 47 -9.77 20.80 -5.96
CA ARG A 47 -9.09 22.05 -6.33
C ARG A 47 -9.01 22.24 -7.86
N LEU A 48 -8.76 21.18 -8.61
CA LEU A 48 -8.73 21.23 -10.09
C LEU A 48 -10.12 21.48 -10.69
N GLN A 49 -11.19 21.18 -9.95
CA GLN A 49 -12.57 21.50 -10.31
C GLN A 49 -13.03 22.88 -9.78
N GLY A 50 -12.11 23.68 -9.21
CA GLY A 50 -12.41 24.99 -8.64
C GLY A 50 -13.11 24.96 -7.28
N ARG A 51 -13.27 23.80 -6.66
CA ARG A 51 -13.90 23.64 -5.34
C ARG A 51 -12.84 23.70 -4.22
N LYS A 52 -13.18 24.37 -3.12
CA LYS A 52 -12.27 24.59 -1.97
C LYS A 52 -12.84 23.93 -0.72
N HIS A 53 -11.96 23.31 0.05
CA HIS A 53 -12.29 22.62 1.30
C HIS A 53 -11.31 23.02 2.42
N PRO A 54 -11.35 24.27 2.90
CA PRO A 54 -10.33 24.80 3.83
C PRO A 54 -10.27 24.04 5.15
N GLU A 55 -11.39 23.51 5.64
CA GLU A 55 -11.41 22.70 6.86
C GLU A 55 -10.69 21.37 6.69
N TRP A 56 -10.86 20.72 5.52
CA TRP A 56 -10.14 19.49 5.20
C TRP A 56 -8.65 19.73 4.98
N GLU A 57 -8.30 20.82 4.31
CA GLU A 57 -6.90 21.24 4.14
C GLU A 57 -6.23 21.45 5.49
N LYS A 58 -6.92 22.15 6.43
CA LYS A 58 -6.43 22.37 7.79
C LYS A 58 -6.21 21.04 8.53
N ARG A 59 -7.16 20.10 8.45
CA ARG A 59 -7.03 18.78 9.09
C ARG A 59 -5.85 18.00 8.53
N ILE A 60 -5.74 17.90 7.21
CA ILE A 60 -4.64 17.16 6.57
C ILE A 60 -3.29 17.78 6.90
N LYS A 61 -3.20 19.11 6.90
CA LYS A 61 -1.98 19.79 7.32
C LYS A 61 -1.63 19.48 8.77
N SER A 62 -2.60 19.48 9.67
CA SER A 62 -2.39 19.07 11.07
C SER A 62 -1.88 17.64 11.20
N MET A 63 -2.42 16.69 10.43
CA MET A 63 -1.96 15.30 10.43
C MET A 63 -0.53 15.16 9.90
N LEU A 64 -0.17 15.89 8.85
CA LEU A 64 1.20 15.92 8.36
C LEU A 64 2.17 16.52 9.40
N ASP A 65 1.77 17.55 10.12
CA ASP A 65 2.57 18.12 11.21
C ASP A 65 2.70 17.12 12.39
N MET A 66 1.68 16.31 12.67
CA MET A 66 1.77 15.19 13.63
C MET A 66 2.74 14.11 13.17
N PHE A 67 2.81 13.80 11.88
CA PHE A 67 3.83 12.88 11.35
C PHE A 67 5.25 13.41 11.60
N LEU A 68 5.50 14.70 11.38
CA LEU A 68 6.80 15.29 11.70
C LEU A 68 7.18 15.11 13.17
N ARG A 69 6.19 15.16 14.07
CA ARG A 69 6.39 14.94 15.51
C ARG A 69 6.66 13.47 15.86
N LEU A 70 6.06 12.53 15.11
CA LEU A 70 6.22 11.09 15.33
C LEU A 70 7.52 10.52 14.75
N GLN A 71 8.14 11.23 13.81
CA GLN A 71 9.37 10.76 13.18
C GLN A 71 10.52 10.65 14.17
N ASN A 72 11.16 9.49 14.19
CA ASN A 72 12.34 9.24 14.99
C ASN A 72 13.57 9.97 14.42
N LYS A 73 14.62 10.10 15.25
CA LYS A 73 15.89 10.76 14.87
C LYS A 73 16.64 10.07 13.73
N ASP A 74 16.38 8.80 13.50
CA ASP A 74 16.96 8.00 12.41
C ASP A 74 16.14 8.07 11.11
N GLY A 75 15.01 8.77 11.11
CA GLY A 75 14.10 8.89 9.98
C GLY A 75 12.95 7.86 9.97
N SER A 76 13.00 6.86 10.83
CA SER A 76 11.93 5.88 10.96
C SER A 76 10.68 6.45 11.64
N PHE A 77 9.59 5.70 11.56
CA PHE A 77 8.37 5.96 12.31
C PHE A 77 8.03 4.77 13.21
N PRO A 78 7.38 4.97 14.36
CA PRO A 78 6.84 3.88 15.13
C PRO A 78 5.69 3.21 14.35
N ARG A 79 5.54 1.91 14.50
CA ARG A 79 4.45 1.17 13.86
C ARG A 79 3.09 1.54 14.44
N LYS A 80 2.99 1.62 15.79
CA LYS A 80 1.75 1.94 16.51
C LYS A 80 2.00 2.95 17.62
N PHE A 81 1.04 3.84 17.80
CA PHE A 81 1.07 4.92 18.80
C PHE A 81 -0.35 5.26 19.29
N LYS A 82 -0.47 6.05 20.35
CA LYS A 82 -1.76 6.52 20.89
C LYS A 82 -1.98 8.00 20.59
N ASP A 83 -3.16 8.50 20.91
CA ASP A 83 -3.57 9.90 20.79
C ASP A 83 -2.62 10.88 21.51
N ASP A 84 -2.04 10.48 22.64
CA ASP A 84 -1.05 11.26 23.41
C ASP A 84 0.38 11.14 22.86
N PHE A 85 0.55 10.47 21.70
CA PHE A 85 1.84 10.15 21.06
C PHE A 85 2.70 9.14 21.82
N SER A 86 2.18 8.48 22.85
CA SER A 86 2.89 7.37 23.46
C SER A 86 3.02 6.20 22.47
N ILE A 87 4.22 5.60 22.44
CA ILE A 87 4.55 4.57 21.47
C ILE A 87 4.11 3.21 22.01
N VAL A 88 3.30 2.50 21.23
CA VAL A 88 2.81 1.14 21.53
C VAL A 88 3.72 0.09 20.90
N ASP A 89 4.16 0.33 19.67
CA ASP A 89 5.03 -0.57 18.91
C ASP A 89 6.09 0.25 18.18
N LYS A 90 7.35 -0.02 18.49
CA LYS A 90 8.52 0.70 17.94
C LYS A 90 8.99 0.13 16.60
N SER A 91 8.50 -1.04 16.17
CA SER A 91 8.97 -1.64 14.92
C SER A 91 8.72 -0.69 13.76
N GLY A 92 9.74 -0.42 12.94
CA GLY A 92 9.69 0.55 11.85
C GLY A 92 9.05 0.03 10.57
N GLY A 93 8.39 -1.13 10.59
CA GLY A 93 7.92 -1.82 9.39
C GLY A 93 6.94 -1.03 8.53
N SER A 94 6.09 -0.21 9.13
CA SER A 94 5.13 0.65 8.40
C SER A 94 5.73 2.00 7.95
N THR A 95 7.00 2.24 8.20
CA THR A 95 7.72 3.49 7.88
C THR A 95 7.61 3.91 6.41
N PRO A 96 7.75 3.02 5.41
CA PRO A 96 7.68 3.40 4.01
C PRO A 96 6.39 4.14 3.63
N SER A 97 5.27 3.78 4.22
CA SER A 97 3.96 4.35 3.89
C SER A 97 3.85 5.84 4.18
N ALA A 98 4.56 6.35 5.19
CA ALA A 98 4.53 7.77 5.57
C ALA A 98 5.17 8.69 4.53
N THR A 99 6.06 8.17 3.68
CA THR A 99 6.75 8.95 2.65
C THR A 99 5.78 9.53 1.62
N LEU A 100 4.79 8.76 1.21
CA LEU A 100 3.85 9.16 0.15
C LEU A 100 3.10 10.45 0.52
N PRO A 101 2.33 10.49 1.61
CA PRO A 101 1.61 11.70 1.99
C PRO A 101 2.53 12.87 2.36
N LEU A 102 3.74 12.63 2.85
CA LEU A 102 4.71 13.70 3.11
C LEU A 102 5.19 14.36 1.80
N VAL A 103 5.53 13.58 0.77
CA VAL A 103 5.90 14.15 -0.54
C VAL A 103 4.72 14.87 -1.18
N MET A 104 3.52 14.29 -1.10
CA MET A 104 2.31 14.94 -1.60
C MET A 104 1.97 16.22 -0.84
N GLY A 105 2.11 16.21 0.49
CA GLY A 105 1.92 17.38 1.36
C GLY A 105 2.89 18.51 1.02
N TYR A 106 4.16 18.20 0.79
CA TYR A 106 5.11 19.17 0.26
C TYR A 106 4.62 19.81 -1.04
N LYS A 107 4.18 18.99 -1.98
CA LYS A 107 3.69 19.51 -3.27
C LYS A 107 2.43 20.34 -3.13
N TYR A 108 1.49 19.93 -2.27
CA TYR A 108 0.21 20.58 -2.08
C TYR A 108 0.32 21.89 -1.29
N PHE A 109 0.97 21.85 -0.12
CA PHE A 109 1.08 22.96 0.82
C PHE A 109 2.34 23.82 0.64
N LYS A 110 3.30 23.40 -0.19
CA LYS A 110 4.61 24.05 -0.41
C LYS A 110 5.48 24.11 0.87
N ASP A 111 5.23 23.25 1.82
CA ASP A 111 5.99 23.18 3.08
C ASP A 111 7.18 22.22 2.94
N LYS A 112 8.39 22.78 2.93
CA LYS A 112 9.65 22.03 2.73
C LYS A 112 9.96 21.05 3.86
N ARG A 113 9.38 21.23 5.05
CA ARG A 113 9.57 20.30 6.17
C ARG A 113 9.10 18.89 5.82
N TYR A 114 7.99 18.77 5.09
CA TYR A 114 7.46 17.49 4.66
C TYR A 114 8.39 16.77 3.68
N LEU A 115 8.99 17.49 2.74
CA LEU A 115 9.97 16.89 1.82
C LEU A 115 11.24 16.47 2.58
N ALA A 116 11.72 17.27 3.52
CA ALA A 116 12.88 16.92 4.34
C ALA A 116 12.61 15.65 5.17
N SER A 117 11.44 15.56 5.80
CA SER A 117 11.02 14.37 6.53
C SER A 117 10.93 13.12 5.61
N ALA A 118 10.32 13.25 4.43
CA ALA A 118 10.25 12.18 3.45
C ALA A 118 11.63 11.67 3.00
N LYS A 119 12.57 12.58 2.76
CA LYS A 119 13.95 12.24 2.42
C LYS A 119 14.63 11.48 3.56
N HIS A 120 14.51 11.98 4.77
CA HIS A 120 15.06 11.34 5.97
C HIS A 120 14.49 9.93 6.17
N THR A 121 13.20 9.73 5.87
CA THR A 121 12.60 8.38 5.87
C THR A 121 13.26 7.48 4.84
N VAL A 122 13.47 7.95 3.61
CA VAL A 122 14.07 7.10 2.57
C VAL A 122 15.56 6.84 2.81
N GLU A 123 16.29 7.75 3.46
CA GLU A 123 17.65 7.49 3.95
C GLU A 123 17.67 6.32 4.96
N TYR A 124 16.71 6.30 5.88
CA TYR A 124 16.52 5.15 6.77
C TYR A 124 16.20 3.86 6.00
N LEU A 125 15.26 3.91 5.05
CA LEU A 125 14.90 2.76 4.23
C LEU A 125 16.08 2.23 3.41
N GLU A 126 16.88 3.11 2.84
CA GLU A 126 18.08 2.73 2.10
C GLU A 126 19.04 1.95 2.98
N LYS A 127 19.34 2.50 4.15
CA LYS A 127 20.33 1.93 5.08
C LYS A 127 19.86 0.63 5.72
N GLU A 128 18.63 0.59 6.19
CA GLU A 128 18.16 -0.49 7.06
C GLU A 128 17.38 -1.58 6.31
N LEU A 129 16.75 -1.25 5.18
CA LEU A 129 15.95 -2.20 4.42
C LEU A 129 16.54 -2.50 3.04
N ILE A 130 16.62 -1.49 2.17
CA ILE A 130 16.93 -1.70 0.74
C ILE A 130 18.36 -2.22 0.53
N SER A 131 19.34 -1.68 1.26
CA SER A 131 20.75 -2.13 1.15
C SER A 131 20.94 -3.56 1.65
N LYS A 132 20.15 -3.98 2.62
CA LYS A 132 20.23 -5.30 3.26
C LYS A 132 19.32 -6.35 2.59
N SER A 133 18.39 -5.90 1.74
CA SER A 133 17.30 -6.72 1.21
C SER A 133 16.49 -7.38 2.34
N ASP A 134 16.27 -6.63 3.42
CA ASP A 134 15.58 -7.04 4.64
C ASP A 134 14.34 -6.16 4.83
N TYR A 135 13.21 -6.62 4.35
CA TYR A 135 11.93 -5.89 4.39
C TYR A 135 11.05 -6.42 5.51
N PHE A 136 11.68 -6.66 6.65
CA PHE A 136 11.03 -7.19 7.83
C PHE A 136 9.93 -6.26 8.35
N SER A 137 8.79 -6.83 8.59
CA SER A 137 7.61 -6.26 9.21
C SER A 137 7.11 -4.94 8.65
N SER A 138 5.98 -4.94 8.06
CA SER A 138 5.32 -3.68 7.78
C SER A 138 3.82 -3.74 7.87
N THR A 139 3.25 -4.91 7.89
CA THR A 139 1.80 -4.99 8.02
C THR A 139 1.38 -4.80 9.46
N LEU A 140 0.10 -4.61 9.63
CA LEU A 140 -0.53 -4.47 10.94
C LEU A 140 -0.53 -5.76 11.72
N ASP A 141 -0.45 -6.89 11.01
CA ASP A 141 -0.78 -8.20 11.51
C ASP A 141 0.44 -9.12 11.67
N ALA A 142 1.48 -8.94 10.84
CA ALA A 142 2.65 -9.79 10.83
C ALA A 142 3.92 -9.04 11.27
N ASN A 143 4.82 -9.74 11.93
CA ASN A 143 6.13 -9.23 12.32
C ASN A 143 7.22 -10.12 11.69
N CYS A 144 7.28 -10.11 10.38
CA CYS A 144 8.14 -10.95 9.56
C CYS A 144 8.43 -10.27 8.23
N GLU A 145 9.19 -10.91 7.36
CA GLU A 145 9.36 -10.47 5.96
C GLU A 145 8.01 -10.34 5.25
N ASP A 146 7.84 -9.24 4.54
CA ASP A 146 6.54 -8.82 4.05
C ASP A 146 6.61 -8.17 2.67
N LYS A 147 5.71 -8.60 1.78
CA LYS A 147 5.59 -8.05 0.43
C LYS A 147 5.30 -6.55 0.46
N GLU A 148 4.36 -6.12 1.28
CA GLU A 148 3.92 -4.72 1.30
C GLU A 148 5.04 -3.77 1.71
N ALA A 149 5.95 -4.19 2.62
CA ALA A 149 7.12 -3.40 2.98
C ALA A 149 7.98 -3.09 1.75
N SER A 150 8.20 -4.08 0.90
CA SER A 150 9.00 -3.90 -0.32
C SER A 150 8.27 -3.06 -1.38
N LEU A 151 6.95 -3.23 -1.53
CA LEU A 151 6.12 -2.40 -2.41
C LEU A 151 6.17 -0.93 -1.98
N TYR A 152 5.96 -0.65 -0.69
CA TYR A 152 6.01 0.71 -0.17
C TYR A 152 7.41 1.32 -0.23
N ALA A 153 8.48 0.56 0.01
CA ALA A 153 9.85 1.06 -0.09
C ALA A 153 10.17 1.49 -1.54
N SER A 154 9.77 0.68 -2.53
CA SER A 154 9.92 1.03 -3.94
C SER A 154 9.10 2.26 -4.31
N THR A 155 7.85 2.32 -3.84
CA THR A 155 6.94 3.45 -4.10
C THR A 155 7.42 4.73 -3.43
N ALA A 156 7.92 4.66 -2.20
CA ALA A 156 8.48 5.81 -1.48
C ALA A 156 9.66 6.44 -2.25
N ALA A 157 10.59 5.62 -2.71
CA ALA A 157 11.69 6.08 -3.53
C ALA A 157 11.23 6.66 -4.88
N TYR A 158 10.23 6.05 -5.51
CA TYR A 158 9.61 6.57 -6.74
C TYR A 158 9.00 7.97 -6.53
N TYR A 159 8.26 8.19 -5.44
CA TYR A 159 7.68 9.50 -5.13
C TYR A 159 8.76 10.57 -4.95
N LEU A 160 9.87 10.25 -4.28
CA LEU A 160 11.00 11.18 -4.19
C LEU A 160 11.70 11.40 -5.53
N ALA A 161 11.84 10.38 -6.37
CA ALA A 161 12.36 10.54 -7.72
C ALA A 161 11.49 11.50 -8.55
N LEU A 162 10.17 11.46 -8.39
CA LEU A 162 9.26 12.42 -9.06
C LEU A 162 9.35 13.84 -8.50
N ALA A 163 9.69 13.99 -7.22
CA ALA A 163 9.73 15.28 -6.52
C ALA A 163 11.10 15.97 -6.55
N THR A 164 12.16 15.30 -7.00
CA THR A 164 13.54 15.78 -7.03
C THR A 164 14.10 15.90 -8.45
N LYS A 165 15.34 16.38 -8.60
CA LYS A 165 16.00 16.58 -9.91
C LYS A 165 17.47 16.14 -9.85
N GLY A 166 18.07 16.01 -11.04
CA GLY A 166 19.51 15.76 -11.18
C GLY A 166 19.97 14.47 -10.48
N ALA A 167 21.12 14.54 -9.81
CA ALA A 167 21.71 13.39 -9.14
C ALA A 167 20.83 12.79 -8.04
N GLU A 168 20.11 13.63 -7.31
CA GLU A 168 19.18 13.19 -6.26
C GLU A 168 18.02 12.37 -6.85
N ARG A 169 17.44 12.80 -7.96
CA ARG A 169 16.42 12.03 -8.69
C ARG A 169 16.97 10.68 -9.15
N ALA A 170 18.17 10.66 -9.72
CA ALA A 170 18.80 9.44 -10.18
C ALA A 170 19.06 8.45 -9.03
N HIS A 171 19.49 8.95 -7.87
CA HIS A 171 19.66 8.15 -6.66
C HIS A 171 18.37 7.48 -6.23
N TYR A 172 17.27 8.24 -6.06
CA TYR A 172 15.98 7.67 -5.67
C TYR A 172 15.41 6.72 -6.74
N ALA A 173 15.64 7.00 -8.01
CA ALA A 173 15.26 6.07 -9.09
C ALA A 173 16.00 4.72 -8.96
N GLY A 174 17.29 4.75 -8.62
CA GLY A 174 18.08 3.55 -8.33
C GLY A 174 17.55 2.75 -7.15
N LEU A 175 17.16 3.43 -6.06
CA LEU A 175 16.54 2.80 -4.90
C LEU A 175 15.19 2.17 -5.23
N ALA A 176 14.33 2.89 -5.96
CA ALA A 176 13.05 2.36 -6.41
C ALA A 176 13.22 1.09 -7.23
N ARG A 177 14.18 1.07 -8.16
CA ARG A 177 14.50 -0.10 -8.98
C ARG A 177 15.01 -1.28 -8.14
N LYS A 178 15.92 -1.03 -7.20
CA LYS A 178 16.46 -2.07 -6.30
C LYS A 178 15.36 -2.71 -5.46
N ALA A 179 14.53 -1.90 -4.82
CA ALA A 179 13.39 -2.37 -4.04
C ALA A 179 12.34 -3.10 -4.90
N ALA A 180 12.12 -2.64 -6.15
CA ALA A 180 11.19 -3.29 -7.07
C ALA A 180 11.62 -4.70 -7.44
N TYR A 181 12.91 -4.95 -7.64
CA TYR A 181 13.40 -6.33 -7.90
C TYR A 181 13.11 -7.26 -6.74
N PHE A 182 13.30 -6.82 -5.51
CA PHE A 182 12.95 -7.63 -4.35
C PHE A 182 11.43 -7.83 -4.27
N ALA A 183 10.64 -6.77 -4.43
CA ALA A 183 9.18 -6.86 -4.40
C ALA A 183 8.64 -7.87 -5.42
N LEU A 184 9.25 -7.97 -6.59
CA LEU A 184 8.84 -8.93 -7.61
C LEU A 184 9.10 -10.40 -7.22
N SER A 185 9.97 -10.67 -6.25
CA SER A 185 10.21 -12.03 -5.76
C SER A 185 9.00 -12.63 -5.03
N TRP A 186 8.08 -11.81 -4.56
CA TRP A 186 6.83 -12.23 -3.94
C TRP A 186 5.77 -12.71 -4.92
N TYR A 187 5.94 -12.44 -6.22
CA TYR A 187 4.96 -12.77 -7.25
C TYR A 187 5.32 -14.03 -8.00
N TYR A 188 4.34 -14.87 -8.27
CA TYR A 188 4.52 -16.03 -9.13
C TYR A 188 4.80 -15.61 -10.57
N THR A 189 5.88 -16.12 -11.13
CA THR A 189 6.24 -15.93 -12.54
C THR A 189 5.78 -17.06 -13.42
N TRP A 190 5.21 -18.11 -12.84
CA TRP A 190 4.63 -19.27 -13.50
C TRP A 190 3.28 -19.65 -12.89
N ASP A 191 2.53 -20.51 -13.57
CA ASP A 191 1.30 -21.04 -13.02
C ASP A 191 1.61 -22.24 -12.13
N VAL A 192 1.20 -22.18 -10.88
CA VAL A 192 1.33 -23.27 -9.93
C VAL A 192 0.36 -24.38 -10.34
N PRO A 193 0.83 -25.64 -10.51
CA PRO A 193 -0.06 -26.75 -10.78
C PRO A 193 -0.86 -27.10 -9.53
N PHE A 194 -2.15 -27.33 -9.69
CA PHE A 194 -3.05 -27.75 -8.61
C PHE A 194 -3.41 -29.22 -8.77
N ALA A 195 -3.47 -29.94 -7.65
CA ALA A 195 -3.99 -31.30 -7.62
C ALA A 195 -5.51 -31.32 -7.94
N PRO A 196 -6.04 -32.41 -8.49
CA PRO A 196 -7.47 -32.57 -8.68
C PRO A 196 -8.24 -32.36 -7.37
N GLY A 197 -9.35 -31.64 -7.45
CA GLY A 197 -10.18 -31.27 -6.29
C GLY A 197 -9.69 -30.05 -5.51
N GLN A 198 -8.58 -29.41 -5.92
CA GLN A 198 -8.21 -28.08 -5.41
C GLN A 198 -9.02 -27.00 -6.11
N MET A 199 -9.64 -26.12 -5.33
CA MET A 199 -10.61 -25.14 -5.84
C MET A 199 -10.06 -24.27 -6.97
N LEU A 200 -8.84 -23.76 -6.84
CA LEU A 200 -8.26 -22.88 -7.87
C LEU A 200 -8.00 -23.63 -9.17
N GLY A 201 -7.59 -24.90 -9.09
CA GLY A 201 -7.39 -25.78 -10.24
C GLY A 201 -8.72 -26.14 -10.90
N ASP A 202 -9.71 -26.52 -10.10
CA ASP A 202 -11.05 -26.89 -10.59
C ASP A 202 -11.76 -25.71 -11.28
N LEU A 203 -11.48 -24.48 -10.83
CA LEU A 203 -11.96 -23.24 -11.46
C LEU A 203 -11.09 -22.78 -12.66
N GLY A 204 -10.00 -23.47 -12.95
CA GLY A 204 -9.11 -23.16 -14.07
C GLY A 204 -8.30 -21.87 -13.87
N LEU A 205 -8.17 -21.38 -12.63
CA LEU A 205 -7.45 -20.14 -12.34
C LEU A 205 -5.93 -20.32 -12.49
N LYS A 206 -5.27 -19.24 -12.86
CA LYS A 206 -3.83 -19.17 -13.10
C LYS A 206 -3.18 -18.25 -12.08
N THR A 207 -2.11 -18.70 -11.44
CA THR A 207 -1.44 -17.97 -10.34
C THR A 207 -0.38 -17.00 -10.82
N ARG A 208 0.05 -17.05 -12.06
CA ARG A 208 1.05 -16.13 -12.58
C ARG A 208 0.63 -14.67 -12.37
N GLY A 209 1.48 -13.89 -11.74
CA GLY A 209 1.19 -12.49 -11.39
C GLY A 209 0.43 -12.29 -10.07
N TRP A 210 0.10 -13.36 -9.35
CA TRP A 210 -0.41 -13.27 -7.99
C TRP A 210 0.77 -13.19 -7.01
N GLY A 211 0.58 -12.54 -5.86
CA GLY A 211 1.62 -12.37 -4.86
C GLY A 211 1.23 -12.94 -3.50
N ASN A 212 2.17 -13.56 -2.82
CA ASN A 212 2.03 -13.88 -1.40
C ASN A 212 2.15 -12.62 -0.55
N VAL A 213 1.47 -12.58 0.58
CA VAL A 213 1.47 -11.43 1.50
C VAL A 213 2.78 -11.36 2.28
N SER A 214 3.15 -12.44 2.96
CA SER A 214 4.32 -12.49 3.82
C SER A 214 4.75 -13.94 4.05
N VAL A 215 5.84 -14.16 4.78
CA VAL A 215 6.28 -15.51 5.18
C VAL A 215 5.38 -16.11 6.25
N GLU A 216 4.71 -15.29 7.04
CA GLU A 216 3.76 -15.74 8.06
C GLU A 216 2.35 -15.93 7.48
N ASN A 217 1.94 -15.00 6.60
CA ASN A 217 0.67 -15.04 5.89
C ASN A 217 0.90 -15.43 4.44
N ASN A 218 0.88 -16.72 4.16
CA ASN A 218 1.21 -17.27 2.84
C ASN A 218 0.01 -17.32 1.87
N HIS A 219 -1.08 -16.66 2.19
CA HIS A 219 -2.19 -16.50 1.26
C HIS A 219 -1.85 -15.54 0.12
N ILE A 220 -2.55 -15.67 -0.98
CA ILE A 220 -2.46 -14.75 -2.10
C ILE A 220 -3.36 -13.56 -1.81
N ASP A 221 -2.87 -12.36 -2.04
CA ASP A 221 -3.67 -11.14 -1.99
C ASP A 221 -3.62 -10.35 -3.29
N VAL A 222 -4.47 -9.34 -3.37
CA VAL A 222 -4.66 -8.50 -4.54
C VAL A 222 -3.89 -7.18 -4.47
N PHE A 223 -3.18 -6.93 -3.38
CA PHE A 223 -2.62 -5.61 -3.14
C PHE A 223 -1.35 -5.39 -3.94
N ILE A 224 -1.37 -4.36 -4.75
CA ILE A 224 -0.25 -3.88 -5.54
C ILE A 224 0.00 -2.38 -5.30
N PHE A 225 -0.97 -1.66 -4.71
CA PHE A 225 -0.90 -0.21 -4.48
C PHE A 225 -0.44 0.56 -5.73
N ASP A 226 0.36 1.59 -5.58
CA ASP A 226 0.96 2.31 -6.69
C ASP A 226 2.09 1.54 -7.41
N PHE A 227 2.38 0.30 -7.00
CA PHE A 227 3.51 -0.46 -7.54
C PHE A 227 3.40 -0.75 -9.05
N ALA A 228 2.18 -0.87 -9.58
CA ALA A 228 1.98 -0.95 -11.03
C ALA A 228 2.49 0.30 -11.76
N ASP A 229 2.26 1.49 -11.19
CA ASP A 229 2.81 2.75 -11.70
C ASP A 229 4.33 2.79 -11.59
N VAL A 230 4.89 2.30 -10.48
CA VAL A 230 6.35 2.18 -10.29
C VAL A 230 6.95 1.30 -11.37
N LEU A 231 6.40 0.11 -11.62
CA LEU A 231 6.89 -0.82 -12.65
C LEU A 231 6.85 -0.19 -14.05
N ASN A 232 5.74 0.43 -14.40
CA ASN A 232 5.58 1.09 -15.70
C ASN A 232 6.52 2.29 -15.87
N TRP A 233 6.79 3.02 -14.79
CA TRP A 233 7.74 4.11 -14.79
C TRP A 233 9.17 3.60 -14.89
N LEU A 234 9.58 2.58 -14.14
CA LEU A 234 10.90 1.95 -14.19
C LEU A 234 11.20 1.37 -15.58
N ALA A 235 10.18 0.78 -16.23
CA ALA A 235 10.33 0.29 -17.60
C ALA A 235 10.79 1.37 -18.57
N LYS A 236 10.25 2.58 -18.43
CA LYS A 236 10.62 3.74 -19.25
C LYS A 236 11.96 4.34 -18.83
N GLU A 237 12.16 4.51 -17.52
CA GLU A 237 13.34 5.16 -16.94
C GLU A 237 14.63 4.42 -17.26
N TYR A 238 14.59 3.08 -17.23
CA TYR A 238 15.76 2.22 -17.46
C TYR A 238 15.72 1.46 -18.78
N ASN A 239 14.72 1.71 -19.63
CA ASN A 239 14.49 0.93 -20.85
C ASN A 239 14.41 -0.59 -20.58
N GLU A 240 13.73 -0.97 -19.49
CA GLU A 240 13.57 -2.35 -19.04
C GLU A 240 12.12 -2.83 -19.22
N LYS A 241 11.81 -3.26 -20.43
CA LYS A 241 10.47 -3.71 -20.83
C LYS A 241 9.86 -4.76 -19.89
N ARG A 242 10.67 -5.62 -19.27
CA ARG A 242 10.22 -6.67 -18.33
C ARG A 242 9.37 -6.14 -17.18
N PHE A 243 9.60 -4.91 -16.70
CA PHE A 243 8.78 -4.30 -15.66
C PHE A 243 7.35 -4.04 -16.14
N SER A 244 7.20 -3.44 -17.32
CA SER A 244 5.87 -3.20 -17.89
C SER A 244 5.17 -4.49 -18.30
N ASP A 245 5.91 -5.46 -18.82
CA ASP A 245 5.35 -6.77 -19.18
C ASP A 245 4.80 -7.48 -17.93
N PHE A 246 5.54 -7.46 -16.82
CA PHE A 246 5.07 -8.09 -15.60
C PHE A 246 3.94 -7.30 -14.92
N SER A 247 3.95 -5.97 -14.99
CA SER A 247 2.80 -5.14 -14.59
C SER A 247 1.53 -5.55 -15.35
N GLN A 248 1.65 -5.81 -16.66
CA GLN A 248 0.55 -6.30 -17.48
C GLN A 248 0.09 -7.71 -17.07
N VAL A 249 1.03 -8.59 -16.72
CA VAL A 249 0.71 -9.93 -16.19
C VAL A 249 -0.09 -9.82 -14.89
N ILE A 250 0.38 -9.02 -13.93
CA ILE A 250 -0.32 -8.81 -12.65
C ILE A 250 -1.74 -8.28 -12.90
N SER A 251 -1.89 -7.21 -13.69
CA SER A 251 -3.19 -6.60 -13.95
C SER A 251 -4.16 -7.53 -14.66
N THR A 252 -3.66 -8.39 -15.54
CA THR A 252 -4.47 -9.40 -16.23
C THR A 252 -4.90 -10.49 -15.27
N SER A 253 -3.96 -10.95 -14.45
CA SER A 253 -4.20 -12.05 -13.52
C SER A 253 -5.21 -11.66 -12.43
N MET A 254 -5.13 -10.44 -11.92
CA MET A 254 -6.09 -9.94 -10.92
C MET A 254 -7.53 -9.94 -11.44
N ARG A 255 -7.75 -9.78 -12.73
CA ARG A 255 -9.10 -9.81 -13.34
C ARG A 255 -9.80 -11.16 -13.20
N GLN A 256 -9.06 -12.25 -13.02
CA GLN A 256 -9.63 -13.58 -12.84
C GLN A 256 -10.52 -13.68 -11.59
N LEU A 257 -10.24 -12.86 -10.57
CA LEU A 257 -10.97 -12.85 -9.32
C LEU A 257 -12.16 -11.88 -9.30
N LEU A 258 -12.42 -11.16 -10.39
CA LEU A 258 -13.59 -10.29 -10.49
C LEU A 258 -14.87 -11.11 -10.47
N PRO A 259 -15.70 -11.01 -9.43
CA PRO A 259 -16.91 -11.81 -9.33
C PRO A 259 -18.04 -11.20 -10.17
N TYR A 260 -18.62 -12.01 -11.02
CA TYR A 260 -19.81 -11.68 -11.81
C TYR A 260 -20.81 -12.84 -11.76
N GLU A 261 -21.99 -12.64 -12.29
CA GLU A 261 -22.99 -13.69 -12.34
C GLU A 261 -22.50 -14.90 -13.16
N GLY A 262 -22.55 -16.09 -12.57
CA GLY A 262 -21.97 -17.31 -13.15
C GLY A 262 -20.48 -17.54 -12.83
N HIS A 263 -19.77 -16.54 -12.29
CA HIS A 263 -18.36 -16.66 -11.89
C HIS A 263 -18.12 -15.96 -10.54
N ARG A 264 -18.72 -16.47 -9.50
CA ARG A 264 -18.60 -15.90 -8.15
C ARG A 264 -17.40 -16.42 -7.35
N CYS A 265 -16.76 -17.48 -7.83
CA CYS A 265 -15.54 -18.04 -7.23
C CYS A 265 -15.63 -18.26 -5.71
N GLY A 266 -16.79 -18.68 -5.21
CA GLY A 266 -17.03 -18.86 -3.76
C GLY A 266 -17.33 -17.58 -2.98
N ILE A 267 -17.37 -16.42 -3.62
CA ILE A 267 -17.66 -15.14 -3.00
C ILE A 267 -19.19 -14.91 -2.95
N ALA A 268 -19.64 -14.24 -1.88
CA ALA A 268 -21.08 -14.10 -1.63
C ALA A 268 -21.83 -13.25 -2.66
N LYS A 269 -21.18 -12.27 -3.29
CA LYS A 269 -21.86 -11.28 -4.15
C LYS A 269 -21.04 -10.87 -5.37
N THR A 270 -21.73 -10.64 -6.48
CA THR A 270 -21.18 -9.95 -7.64
C THR A 270 -20.68 -8.55 -7.27
N GLY A 271 -19.51 -8.17 -7.77
CA GLY A 271 -18.89 -6.89 -7.49
C GLY A 271 -18.04 -6.83 -6.21
N TYR A 272 -18.01 -7.91 -5.43
CA TYR A 272 -17.16 -8.02 -4.24
C TYR A 272 -15.88 -8.77 -4.60
N TYR A 273 -14.76 -8.11 -4.51
CA TYR A 273 -13.45 -8.70 -4.80
C TYR A 273 -12.87 -9.36 -3.53
N PRO A 274 -12.33 -10.60 -3.60
CA PRO A 274 -11.77 -11.25 -2.41
C PRO A 274 -10.49 -10.56 -1.97
N GLU A 275 -10.34 -10.39 -0.65
CA GLU A 275 -9.09 -9.91 -0.07
C GLU A 275 -8.02 -11.00 -0.08
N VAL A 276 -8.43 -12.21 0.31
CA VAL A 276 -7.53 -13.33 0.55
C VAL A 276 -7.98 -14.52 -0.29
N VAL A 277 -7.02 -15.16 -0.95
CA VAL A 277 -7.22 -16.43 -1.67
C VAL A 277 -6.31 -17.48 -1.08
N GLN A 278 -6.88 -18.51 -0.50
CA GLN A 278 -6.16 -19.66 0.01
C GLN A 278 -5.95 -20.68 -1.12
N HIS A 279 -4.71 -20.99 -1.43
CA HIS A 279 -4.37 -21.77 -2.63
C HIS A 279 -4.04 -23.23 -2.35
N THR A 280 -3.84 -23.62 -1.09
CA THR A 280 -3.52 -24.98 -0.71
C THR A 280 -4.29 -25.45 0.53
N ASN A 281 -4.22 -26.74 0.84
CA ASN A 281 -4.71 -27.30 2.11
C ASN A 281 -4.02 -26.73 3.34
N TRP A 282 -2.79 -26.26 3.18
CA TRP A 282 -1.96 -25.72 4.25
C TRP A 282 -2.39 -24.32 4.67
N ASP A 283 -3.09 -23.64 3.80
CA ASP A 283 -3.50 -22.25 3.98
C ASP A 283 -4.85 -22.16 4.69
N TYR A 284 -4.95 -22.73 5.87
CA TYR A 284 -6.17 -22.70 6.69
C TYR A 284 -7.44 -23.09 5.93
N GLY A 285 -7.31 -23.91 4.91
CA GLY A 285 -8.43 -24.37 4.08
C GLY A 285 -9.46 -25.10 4.93
N LYS A 286 -10.57 -24.46 5.21
CA LYS A 286 -11.67 -25.00 6.02
C LYS A 286 -12.23 -26.30 5.48
N ASN A 287 -12.04 -26.56 4.21
CA ASN A 287 -12.52 -27.75 3.50
C ASN A 287 -11.40 -28.63 2.93
N GLY A 288 -10.13 -28.33 3.23
CA GLY A 288 -8.98 -29.03 2.69
C GLY A 288 -8.72 -28.85 1.19
N LYS A 289 -9.36 -27.89 0.53
CA LYS A 289 -9.29 -27.68 -0.92
C LYS A 289 -8.85 -26.27 -1.34
N GLY A 290 -8.54 -25.43 -0.38
CA GLY A 290 -8.42 -23.99 -0.59
C GLY A 290 -9.79 -23.29 -0.54
N TYR A 291 -9.79 -21.99 -0.36
CA TYR A 291 -11.02 -21.19 -0.36
C TYR A 291 -10.72 -19.71 -0.64
N TYR A 292 -11.75 -18.99 -1.05
CA TYR A 292 -11.73 -17.54 -1.04
C TYR A 292 -12.16 -17.02 0.32
N ASN A 293 -11.62 -15.86 0.70
CA ASN A 293 -12.14 -15.14 1.84
C ASN A 293 -13.54 -14.60 1.49
N ASP A 294 -14.54 -15.09 2.18
CA ASP A 294 -15.93 -14.62 2.11
C ASP A 294 -16.21 -13.43 3.05
N ILE A 295 -15.24 -13.14 3.93
CA ILE A 295 -15.21 -11.97 4.80
C ILE A 295 -14.13 -11.04 4.23
N PHE A 296 -14.52 -9.90 3.72
CA PHE A 296 -13.60 -8.97 3.09
C PHE A 296 -14.04 -7.53 3.34
N ALA A 297 -13.10 -6.63 3.22
CA ALA A 297 -13.34 -5.20 3.30
C ALA A 297 -13.61 -4.66 1.89
N PRO A 298 -14.85 -4.59 1.40
CA PRO A 298 -15.14 -4.25 0.02
C PRO A 298 -14.61 -2.86 -0.38
N GLY A 299 -14.50 -1.94 0.57
CA GLY A 299 -13.87 -0.64 0.34
C GLY A 299 -12.38 -0.75 0.04
N TRP A 300 -11.68 -1.60 0.78
CA TRP A 300 -10.24 -1.84 0.64
C TRP A 300 -9.89 -2.52 -0.70
N THR A 301 -10.55 -3.62 -1.00
CA THR A 301 -10.27 -4.39 -2.23
C THR A 301 -10.67 -3.64 -3.49
N VAL A 302 -11.78 -2.92 -3.46
CA VAL A 302 -12.20 -2.06 -4.57
C VAL A 302 -11.24 -0.89 -4.76
N ALA A 303 -10.74 -0.27 -3.68
CA ALA A 303 -9.74 0.78 -3.77
C ALA A 303 -8.46 0.28 -4.44
N SER A 304 -7.96 -0.90 -4.08
CA SER A 304 -6.77 -1.51 -4.70
C SER A 304 -6.95 -1.77 -6.20
N LEU A 305 -8.13 -2.22 -6.62
CA LEU A 305 -8.43 -2.37 -8.04
C LEU A 305 -8.49 -1.02 -8.77
N TRP A 306 -9.09 -0.02 -8.14
CA TRP A 306 -9.13 1.33 -8.70
C TRP A 306 -7.72 1.89 -8.91
N GLU A 307 -6.83 1.67 -7.96
CA GLU A 307 -5.43 2.07 -8.08
C GLU A 307 -4.76 1.38 -9.26
N LEU A 308 -4.91 0.07 -9.39
CA LEU A 308 -4.36 -0.71 -10.49
C LEU A 308 -4.86 -0.22 -11.87
N PHE A 309 -6.15 0.14 -11.97
CA PHE A 309 -6.77 0.56 -13.23
C PHE A 309 -6.83 2.09 -13.44
N SER A 310 -6.18 2.85 -12.57
CA SER A 310 -6.08 4.32 -12.68
C SER A 310 -4.62 4.78 -12.72
N PRO A 311 -3.87 4.44 -13.79
CA PRO A 311 -2.42 4.65 -13.83
C PRO A 311 -2.02 6.13 -13.86
N GLY A 312 -0.82 6.41 -13.36
CA GLY A 312 -0.18 7.72 -13.43
C GLY A 312 -0.70 8.72 -12.41
N ARG A 313 -1.33 8.28 -11.32
CA ARG A 313 -1.85 9.19 -10.27
C ARG A 313 -0.74 10.00 -9.61
N ALA A 314 0.35 9.35 -9.20
CA ALA A 314 1.50 10.00 -8.58
C ALA A 314 2.11 11.06 -9.52
N GLU A 315 2.35 10.71 -10.77
CA GLU A 315 2.88 11.65 -11.77
C GLU A 315 1.95 12.84 -11.99
N LYS A 316 0.66 12.60 -12.14
CA LYS A 316 -0.34 13.67 -12.31
C LYS A 316 -0.40 14.61 -11.11
N PHE A 317 -0.20 14.08 -9.91
CA PHE A 317 -0.20 14.87 -8.68
C PHE A 317 1.10 15.66 -8.52
N LEU A 318 2.25 15.04 -8.74
CA LEU A 318 3.57 15.59 -8.40
C LEU A 318 4.19 16.46 -9.51
N LYS A 319 3.86 16.24 -10.80
CA LYS A 319 4.41 17.02 -11.92
C LYS A 319 3.70 18.36 -12.16
N LYS A 320 2.49 18.56 -11.63
CA LYS A 320 1.77 19.85 -11.71
C LYS A 320 2.17 20.75 -10.53
#